data_7a30ee30d81130e3594453dd37c2289f
#
_entry.id   7a30ee30d81130e3594453dd37c2289f
#
_cell.length_a   1.000
_cell.length_b   1.000
_cell.length_c   1.000
_cell.angle_alpha   90.00
_cell.angle_beta   90.00
_cell.angle_gamma   90.00
#
_symmetry.space_group_name_H-M   'P 1'
#
loop_
_entity.id
_entity.type
_entity.pdbx_description
1 polymer ?
#
loop_
_entity_poly.entity_id
_entity_poly.type
_entity_poly.pdbx_seq_one_letter_code
_entity_poly.pdbx_strand_id
1 'polypeptide(L)'
;MTFREMLVEDLEQVVDIEQNLFSVPWTKEGFLTYLMKKDTMFFVVEEKERILGYCSMMTVLDEGDILNVAVRSDRQKEGIGQFLVDSMLRMAEIQGIKLVHLEVRQGNETARRLYQRLGFKEDGLRRNYYENPVENAVLMTKEM
;
A
#
# COMPACT_ATOMS: atom_id res chain seq x y z
N MET A 1 -7.85 -9.05 14.59
CA MET A 1 -7.35 -8.77 13.22
C MET A 1 -6.12 -9.62 12.94
N THR A 2 -6.05 -10.18 11.75
CA THR A 2 -4.93 -11.03 11.33
C THR A 2 -4.27 -10.45 10.09
N PHE A 3 -2.97 -10.20 10.17
CA PHE A 3 -2.14 -9.82 9.02
C PHE A 3 -1.58 -11.08 8.39
N ARG A 4 -1.77 -11.25 7.09
CA ARG A 4 -1.31 -12.43 6.35
C ARG A 4 -1.08 -12.12 4.88
N GLU A 5 -0.44 -13.03 4.17
CA GLU A 5 -0.29 -12.90 2.72
C GLU A 5 -1.66 -12.94 2.03
N MET A 6 -1.77 -12.14 0.97
CA MET A 6 -2.96 -12.12 0.12
C MET A 6 -3.00 -13.39 -0.73
N LEU A 7 -4.17 -13.99 -0.81
CA LEU A 7 -4.43 -15.16 -1.65
C LEU A 7 -5.32 -14.77 -2.83
N VAL A 8 -5.33 -15.60 -3.86
CA VAL A 8 -6.21 -15.38 -5.03
C VAL A 8 -7.67 -15.28 -4.61
N GLU A 9 -8.08 -16.06 -3.62
CA GLU A 9 -9.45 -16.04 -3.08
C GLU A 9 -9.84 -14.70 -2.45
N ASP A 10 -8.86 -13.87 -2.08
CA ASP A 10 -9.14 -12.55 -1.48
C ASP A 10 -9.47 -11.50 -2.53
N LEU A 11 -9.19 -11.75 -3.81
CA LEU A 11 -9.23 -10.71 -4.84
C LEU A 11 -10.61 -10.10 -5.05
N GLU A 12 -11.69 -10.84 -4.86
CA GLU A 12 -13.03 -10.25 -4.99
C GLU A 12 -13.25 -9.12 -3.98
N GLN A 13 -12.89 -9.36 -2.72
CA GLN A 13 -13.00 -8.34 -1.68
C GLN A 13 -12.00 -7.20 -1.89
N VAL A 14 -10.78 -7.51 -2.30
CA VAL A 14 -9.72 -6.52 -2.56
C VAL A 14 -10.14 -5.58 -3.69
N VAL A 15 -10.62 -6.12 -4.81
CA VAL A 15 -11.09 -5.32 -5.94
C VAL A 15 -12.25 -4.43 -5.56
N ASP A 16 -13.17 -4.93 -4.74
CA ASP A 16 -14.30 -4.13 -4.25
C ASP A 16 -13.82 -2.92 -3.44
N ILE A 17 -12.87 -3.12 -2.54
CA ILE A 17 -12.28 -2.03 -1.75
C ILE A 17 -11.57 -1.03 -2.69
N GLU A 18 -10.80 -1.53 -3.63
CA GLU A 18 -10.05 -0.70 -4.59
C GLU A 18 -10.99 0.19 -5.41
N GLN A 19 -12.06 -0.38 -5.94
CA GLN A 19 -13.02 0.36 -6.77
C GLN A 19 -13.76 1.44 -5.97
N ASN A 20 -14.00 1.20 -4.68
CA ASN A 20 -14.70 2.17 -3.84
C ASN A 20 -13.81 3.33 -3.38
N LEU A 21 -12.49 3.16 -3.39
CA LEU A 21 -11.57 4.15 -2.84
C LEU A 21 -10.82 4.96 -3.89
N PHE A 22 -10.59 4.42 -5.07
CA PHE A 22 -9.69 5.04 -6.05
C PHE A 22 -10.42 5.40 -7.34
N SER A 23 -10.07 6.57 -7.89
CA SER A 23 -10.65 7.06 -9.14
C SER A 23 -10.13 6.31 -10.37
N VAL A 24 -8.92 5.75 -10.28
CA VAL A 24 -8.31 4.91 -11.32
C VAL A 24 -7.92 3.59 -10.64
N PRO A 25 -8.88 2.70 -10.37
CA PRO A 25 -8.62 1.48 -9.61
C PRO A 25 -7.89 0.44 -10.45
N TRP A 26 -7.08 -0.40 -9.78
CA TRP A 26 -6.55 -1.59 -10.41
C TRP A 26 -7.69 -2.58 -10.68
N THR A 27 -7.59 -3.30 -11.79
CA THR A 27 -8.51 -4.39 -12.13
C THR A 27 -8.12 -5.68 -11.42
N LYS A 28 -9.03 -6.66 -11.41
CA LYS A 28 -8.73 -7.99 -10.90
C LYS A 28 -7.55 -8.61 -11.63
N GLU A 29 -7.50 -8.46 -12.95
CA GLU A 29 -6.39 -8.96 -13.77
C GLU A 29 -5.07 -8.28 -13.41
N GLY A 30 -5.12 -6.98 -13.12
CA GLY A 30 -3.96 -6.22 -12.67
C GLY A 30 -3.40 -6.76 -11.36
N PHE A 31 -4.26 -6.96 -10.37
CA PHE A 31 -3.86 -7.58 -9.10
C PHE A 31 -3.28 -8.97 -9.31
N LEU A 32 -3.95 -9.80 -10.10
CA LEU A 32 -3.51 -11.17 -10.34
C LEU A 32 -2.13 -11.21 -11.00
N THR A 33 -1.89 -10.33 -11.97
CA THR A 33 -0.60 -10.23 -12.65
C THR A 33 0.52 -9.94 -11.67
N TYR A 34 0.35 -8.94 -10.79
CA TYR A 34 1.36 -8.59 -9.81
C TYR A 34 1.49 -9.61 -8.68
N LEU A 35 0.37 -10.19 -8.25
CA LEU A 35 0.37 -11.21 -7.19
C LEU A 35 1.23 -12.43 -7.57
N MET A 36 1.30 -12.75 -8.86
CA MET A 36 2.05 -13.89 -9.37
C MET A 36 3.53 -13.59 -9.60
N LYS A 37 3.97 -12.35 -9.45
CA LYS A 37 5.39 -11.98 -9.62
C LYS A 37 6.19 -12.32 -8.37
N LYS A 38 7.44 -12.77 -8.58
CA LYS A 38 8.33 -13.16 -7.47
C LYS A 38 8.86 -11.98 -6.67
N ASP A 39 8.90 -10.80 -7.27
CA ASP A 39 9.44 -9.59 -6.67
C ASP A 39 8.38 -8.70 -6.04
N THR A 40 7.22 -9.26 -5.76
CA THR A 40 6.13 -8.54 -5.09
C THR A 40 5.72 -9.22 -3.79
N MET A 41 5.27 -8.40 -2.85
CA MET A 41 4.66 -8.85 -1.62
C MET A 41 3.27 -8.24 -1.52
N PHE A 42 2.26 -9.05 -1.28
CA PHE A 42 0.88 -8.61 -1.08
C PHE A 42 0.34 -9.15 0.23
N PHE A 43 -0.22 -8.28 1.03
CA PHE A 43 -0.75 -8.62 2.34
C PHE A 43 -2.16 -8.10 2.53
N VAL A 44 -2.92 -8.77 3.37
CA VAL A 44 -4.24 -8.35 3.80
C VAL A 44 -4.32 -8.35 5.33
N VAL A 45 -5.26 -7.60 5.84
CA VAL A 45 -5.72 -7.72 7.22
C VAL A 45 -7.15 -8.23 7.16
N GLU A 46 -7.40 -9.33 7.86
CA GLU A 46 -8.74 -9.91 7.91
C GLU A 46 -9.28 -10.00 9.33
N GLU A 47 -10.59 -9.98 9.44
CA GLU A 47 -11.31 -10.16 10.68
C GLU A 47 -12.60 -10.92 10.36
N LYS A 48 -12.77 -12.12 10.93
CA LYS A 48 -13.95 -12.94 10.71
C LYS A 48 -14.25 -13.15 9.21
N GLU A 49 -13.23 -13.57 8.45
CA GLU A 49 -13.30 -13.85 7.00
C GLU A 49 -13.57 -12.62 6.12
N ARG A 50 -13.53 -11.44 6.69
CA ARG A 50 -13.72 -10.20 5.96
C ARG A 50 -12.38 -9.48 5.83
N ILE A 51 -12.03 -9.10 4.61
CA ILE A 51 -10.83 -8.30 4.34
C ILE A 51 -11.12 -6.85 4.72
N LEU A 52 -10.33 -6.30 5.63
CA LEU A 52 -10.46 -4.92 6.08
C LEU A 52 -9.59 -3.96 5.31
N GLY A 53 -8.48 -4.45 4.79
CA GLY A 53 -7.54 -3.65 4.03
C GLY A 53 -6.44 -4.50 3.44
N TYR A 54 -5.61 -3.89 2.60
CA TYR A 54 -4.50 -4.57 1.93
C TYR A 54 -3.38 -3.59 1.64
N CYS A 55 -2.19 -4.15 1.43
CA CYS A 55 -1.02 -3.39 1.02
C CYS A 55 -0.12 -4.25 0.17
N SER A 56 0.76 -3.60 -0.59
CA SER A 56 1.70 -4.31 -1.45
C SER A 56 2.97 -3.53 -1.67
N MET A 57 4.03 -4.27 -2.01
CA MET A 57 5.36 -3.73 -2.26
C MET A 57 6.00 -4.51 -3.41
N MET A 58 6.67 -3.80 -4.30
CA MET A 58 7.55 -4.40 -5.30
C MET A 58 8.98 -4.19 -4.85
N THR A 59 9.83 -5.21 -5.00
CA THR A 59 11.22 -5.14 -4.56
C THR A 59 12.16 -5.30 -5.74
N VAL A 60 13.27 -4.54 -5.71
CA VAL A 60 14.38 -4.65 -6.65
C VAL A 60 15.65 -4.59 -5.81
N LEU A 61 16.44 -5.66 -5.78
CA LEU A 61 17.60 -5.79 -4.91
C LEU A 61 17.23 -5.52 -3.45
N ASP A 62 17.82 -4.53 -2.81
CA ASP A 62 17.54 -4.17 -1.41
C ASP A 62 16.61 -2.96 -1.25
N GLU A 63 15.88 -2.60 -2.31
CA GLU A 63 14.93 -1.50 -2.28
C GLU A 63 13.51 -1.99 -2.55
N GLY A 64 12.54 -1.36 -1.91
CA GLY A 64 11.13 -1.66 -2.10
C GLY A 64 10.32 -0.42 -2.45
N ASP A 65 9.31 -0.60 -3.30
CA ASP A 65 8.34 0.43 -3.64
C ASP A 65 6.96 0.00 -3.16
N ILE A 66 6.34 0.81 -2.32
CA ILE A 66 4.95 0.55 -1.91
C ILE A 66 4.04 0.87 -3.09
N LEU A 67 3.23 -0.09 -3.50
CA LEU A 67 2.33 0.05 -4.65
C LEU A 67 0.90 0.42 -4.22
N ASN A 68 0.37 -0.27 -3.22
CA ASN A 68 -1.01 -0.11 -2.76
C ASN A 68 -1.04 -0.10 -1.23
N VAL A 69 -1.86 0.77 -0.68
CA VAL A 69 -2.29 0.72 0.73
C VAL A 69 -3.75 1.18 0.75
N ALA A 70 -4.64 0.35 1.23
CA ALA A 70 -6.05 0.68 1.29
C ALA A 70 -6.72 0.05 2.49
N VAL A 71 -7.65 0.77 3.10
CA VAL A 71 -8.51 0.30 4.19
C VAL A 71 -9.95 0.55 3.80
N ARG A 72 -10.84 -0.41 4.06
CA ARG A 72 -12.27 -0.25 3.79
C ARG A 72 -12.78 1.08 4.34
N SER A 73 -13.65 1.74 3.56
CA SER A 73 -14.16 3.07 3.93
C SER A 73 -14.90 3.07 5.27
N ASP A 74 -15.53 1.95 5.64
CA ASP A 74 -16.27 1.82 6.90
C ASP A 74 -15.39 1.42 8.10
N ARG A 75 -14.11 1.23 7.89
CA ARG A 75 -13.17 0.82 8.94
C ARG A 75 -11.92 1.73 9.01
N GLN A 76 -12.01 2.92 8.46
CA GLN A 76 -10.92 3.90 8.54
C GLN A 76 -10.87 4.54 9.94
N LYS A 77 -9.73 5.18 10.26
CA LYS A 77 -9.47 5.83 11.54
C LYS A 77 -9.43 4.87 12.74
N GLU A 78 -9.18 3.58 12.50
CA GLU A 78 -9.02 2.56 13.54
C GLU A 78 -7.58 2.08 13.69
N GLY A 79 -6.63 2.69 12.96
CA GLY A 79 -5.22 2.27 12.99
C GLY A 79 -4.89 1.08 12.09
N ILE A 80 -5.82 0.64 11.24
CA ILE A 80 -5.60 -0.53 10.36
C ILE A 80 -4.54 -0.23 9.31
N GLY A 81 -4.55 0.98 8.73
CA GLY A 81 -3.54 1.38 7.75
C GLY A 81 -2.13 1.36 8.34
N GLN A 82 -1.98 1.87 9.54
CA GLN A 82 -0.70 1.85 10.24
C GLN A 82 -0.25 0.42 10.54
N PHE A 83 -1.15 -0.43 10.99
CA PHE A 83 -0.87 -1.84 11.25
C PHE A 83 -0.42 -2.57 9.99
N LEU A 84 -1.11 -2.34 8.86
CA LEU A 84 -0.74 -2.91 7.56
C LEU A 84 0.67 -2.51 7.14
N VAL A 85 0.94 -1.22 7.10
CA VAL A 85 2.24 -0.72 6.60
C VAL A 85 3.36 -1.11 7.54
N ASP A 86 3.18 -0.97 8.85
CA ASP A 86 4.19 -1.35 9.83
C ASP A 86 4.51 -2.84 9.72
N SER A 87 3.49 -3.68 9.59
CA SER A 87 3.68 -5.14 9.43
C SER A 87 4.41 -5.48 8.13
N MET A 88 4.04 -4.82 7.03
CA MET A 88 4.72 -5.02 5.75
C MET A 88 6.20 -4.58 5.83
N LEU A 89 6.48 -3.46 6.49
CA LEU A 89 7.85 -3.00 6.66
C LEU A 89 8.70 -4.00 7.45
N ARG A 90 8.12 -4.64 8.46
CA ARG A 90 8.81 -5.70 9.22
C ARG A 90 9.13 -6.89 8.33
N MET A 91 8.20 -7.30 7.47
CA MET A 91 8.45 -8.37 6.52
C MET A 91 9.53 -8.01 5.51
N ALA A 92 9.53 -6.77 5.03
CA ALA A 92 10.55 -6.26 4.11
C ALA A 92 11.95 -6.26 4.78
N GLU A 93 12.02 -5.84 6.02
CA GLU A 93 13.29 -5.84 6.78
C GLU A 93 13.85 -7.25 6.92
N ILE A 94 13.01 -8.22 7.23
CA ILE A 94 13.41 -9.64 7.33
C ILE A 94 14.00 -10.12 6.00
N GLN A 95 13.49 -9.63 4.87
CA GLN A 95 13.98 -9.99 3.54
C GLN A 95 15.20 -9.19 3.09
N GLY A 96 15.72 -8.31 3.93
CA GLY A 96 16.94 -7.56 3.63
C GLY A 96 16.71 -6.25 2.88
N ILE A 97 15.48 -5.76 2.82
CA ILE A 97 15.18 -4.47 2.22
C ILE A 97 15.73 -3.36 3.11
N LYS A 98 16.46 -2.41 2.52
CA LYS A 98 17.13 -1.31 3.24
C LYS A 98 16.52 0.05 2.98
N LEU A 99 15.88 0.25 1.83
CA LEU A 99 15.21 1.49 1.47
C LEU A 99 13.82 1.16 0.97
N VAL A 100 12.82 1.93 1.42
CA VAL A 100 11.45 1.81 0.95
C VAL A 100 10.97 3.16 0.45
N HIS A 101 10.42 3.18 -0.75
CA HIS A 101 9.93 4.37 -1.43
C HIS A 101 8.42 4.28 -1.62
N LEU A 102 7.78 5.43 -1.68
CA LEU A 102 6.36 5.52 -2.05
C LEU A 102 6.06 6.86 -2.71
N GLU A 103 4.92 6.90 -3.38
CA GLU A 103 4.34 8.10 -3.94
C GLU A 103 2.95 8.26 -3.33
N VAL A 104 2.60 9.50 -2.96
CA VAL A 104 1.31 9.80 -2.36
C VAL A 104 0.80 11.12 -2.91
N ARG A 105 -0.53 11.22 -3.13
CA ARG A 105 -1.13 12.49 -3.56
C ARG A 105 -0.80 13.60 -2.57
N GLN A 106 -0.39 14.74 -3.08
CA GLN A 106 0.03 15.88 -2.27
C GLN A 106 -1.05 16.29 -1.27
N GLY A 107 -2.31 16.24 -1.67
CA GLY A 107 -3.45 16.60 -0.82
C GLY A 107 -3.88 15.51 0.16
N ASN A 108 -3.30 14.31 0.08
CA ASN A 108 -3.65 13.22 1.00
C ASN A 108 -2.87 13.36 2.31
N GLU A 109 -3.27 14.32 3.14
CA GLU A 109 -2.57 14.61 4.40
C GLU A 109 -2.62 13.45 5.39
N THR A 110 -3.72 12.72 5.42
CA THR A 110 -3.88 11.57 6.32
C THR A 110 -2.82 10.51 6.03
N ALA A 111 -2.63 10.16 4.77
CA ALA A 111 -1.62 9.19 4.36
C ALA A 111 -0.21 9.72 4.60
N ARG A 112 0.05 10.98 4.26
CA ARG A 112 1.37 11.60 4.47
C ARG A 112 1.77 11.58 5.94
N ARG A 113 0.84 11.88 6.84
CA ARG A 113 1.08 11.83 8.29
C ARG A 113 1.34 10.40 8.77
N LEU A 114 0.58 9.44 8.23
CA LEU A 114 0.79 8.01 8.54
C LEU A 114 2.23 7.61 8.22
N TYR A 115 2.68 7.90 7.01
CA TYR A 115 4.02 7.54 6.57
C TYR A 115 5.11 8.28 7.36
N GLN A 116 4.89 9.54 7.68
CA GLN A 116 5.83 10.30 8.52
C GLN A 116 5.97 9.65 9.91
N ARG A 117 4.85 9.22 10.51
CA ARG A 117 4.89 8.52 11.80
C ARG A 117 5.66 7.21 11.73
N LEU A 118 5.66 6.56 10.59
CA LEU A 118 6.40 5.31 10.36
C LEU A 118 7.85 5.53 9.95
N GLY A 119 8.30 6.78 9.90
CA GLY A 119 9.69 7.12 9.63
C GLY A 119 10.02 7.48 8.19
N PHE A 120 9.03 7.63 7.33
CA PHE A 120 9.24 8.13 5.96
C PHE A 120 9.49 9.62 5.97
N LYS A 121 10.39 10.06 5.10
CA LYS A 121 10.70 11.49 4.88
C LYS A 121 10.34 11.87 3.46
N GLU A 122 9.80 13.08 3.30
CA GLU A 122 9.51 13.61 1.98
C GLU A 122 10.83 14.00 1.32
N ASP A 123 11.08 13.50 0.11
CA ASP A 123 12.33 13.76 -0.61
C ASP A 123 12.14 14.18 -2.07
N GLY A 124 10.93 14.43 -2.51
CA GLY A 124 10.70 14.91 -3.85
C GLY A 124 9.25 15.16 -4.17
N LEU A 125 9.04 15.68 -5.37
CA LEU A 125 7.71 16.00 -5.89
C LEU A 125 7.70 15.67 -7.39
N ARG A 126 6.68 14.93 -7.83
CA ARG A 126 6.39 14.73 -9.26
C ARG A 126 5.16 15.52 -9.62
N ARG A 127 5.32 16.50 -10.48
CA ARG A 127 4.22 17.36 -10.90
C ARG A 127 3.26 16.60 -11.83
N ASN A 128 1.96 16.79 -11.61
CA ASN A 128 0.90 16.24 -12.46
C ASN A 128 1.00 14.74 -12.66
N TYR A 129 1.46 14.02 -11.63
CA TYR A 129 1.67 12.57 -11.69
C TYR A 129 0.36 11.79 -11.72
N TYR A 130 -0.63 12.22 -10.91
CA TYR A 130 -1.93 11.57 -10.82
C TYR A 130 -2.93 12.18 -11.77
N GLU A 131 -3.92 11.36 -12.16
CA GLU A 131 -5.06 11.79 -12.96
C GLU A 131 -6.35 11.63 -12.16
N ASN A 132 -7.43 12.30 -12.58
CA ASN A 132 -8.79 12.20 -12.06
C ASN A 132 -8.91 12.35 -10.54
N PRO A 133 -8.53 13.49 -9.93
CA PRO A 133 -8.04 14.72 -10.57
C PRO A 133 -6.54 14.71 -10.79
N VAL A 134 -6.07 15.64 -11.64
CA VAL A 134 -4.65 15.89 -11.81
C VAL A 134 -4.10 16.44 -10.50
N GLU A 135 -3.05 15.83 -10.00
CA GLU A 135 -2.44 16.20 -8.73
C GLU A 135 -0.98 15.79 -8.70
N ASN A 136 -0.18 16.54 -7.96
CA ASN A 136 1.22 16.20 -7.74
C ASN A 136 1.35 14.98 -6.82
N ALA A 137 2.41 14.22 -7.01
CA ALA A 137 2.82 13.17 -6.09
C ALA A 137 3.95 13.68 -5.20
N VAL A 138 3.81 13.47 -3.90
CA VAL A 138 4.91 13.64 -2.95
C VAL A 138 5.66 12.31 -2.91
N LEU A 139 6.97 12.37 -3.07
CA LEU A 139 7.85 11.21 -2.99
C LEU A 139 8.37 11.10 -1.56
N MET A 140 8.29 9.92 -0.99
CA MET A 140 8.73 9.67 0.37
C MET A 140 9.62 8.44 0.42
N THR A 141 10.61 8.45 1.32
CA THR A 141 11.56 7.35 1.47
C THR A 141 11.82 7.08 2.95
N LYS A 142 11.95 5.81 3.28
CA LYS A 142 12.35 5.35 4.61
C LYS A 142 13.62 4.51 4.49
N GLU A 143 14.63 4.85 5.29
CA GLU A 143 15.79 3.99 5.51
C GLU A 143 15.44 3.00 6.63
N MET A 144 15.63 1.73 6.35
CA MET A 144 15.28 0.66 7.29
C MET A 144 16.33 0.45 8.39
#